data_43ac9d54a35ce9b61337581fa18f0c7d
#
_entry.id   43ac9d54a35ce9b61337581fa18f0c7d
#
_cell.length_a   1.000
_cell.length_b   1.000
_cell.length_c   1.000
_cell.angle_alpha   90.00
_cell.angle_beta   90.00
_cell.angle_gamma   90.00
#
_symmetry.space_group_name_H-M   'P 1'
#
loop_
_entity.id
_entity.type
_entity.pdbx_description
1 polymer ?
#
loop_
_entity_poly.entity_id
_entity_poly.type
_entity_poly.pdbx_seq_one_letter_code
_entity_poly.pdbx_strand_id
1 'polypeptide(L)'
;KELAYHACRLAYWLSVIADIKLQGKVSGATGSMASFPMISGDVDWPQELSKFVRELGFEPALITTQILPPDSMAQLLTSIGLMSQALINLAQDLWIYNMLGYVHIRGRPIGSSTMPHKVNPVDLENAEGNLKLGSSILMEISRHIQVSRLQRDLSDSTIKRNIGLGIGHVILGVRRLNAVLSGMDVDEGA
;
A
#
# COMPACT_ATOMS: atom_id res chain seq x y z
N LYS A 1 -16.43 16.95 12.92
CA LYS A 1 -16.47 15.60 13.53
C LYS A 1 -16.06 14.54 12.52
N GLU A 2 -16.61 14.51 11.34
CA GLU A 2 -16.35 13.53 10.30
C GLU A 2 -14.90 13.60 9.80
N LEU A 3 -14.33 14.76 9.56
CA LEU A 3 -12.92 14.91 9.18
C LEU A 3 -11.96 14.38 10.27
N ALA A 4 -12.29 14.60 11.55
CA ALA A 4 -11.52 14.02 12.64
C ALA A 4 -11.60 12.48 12.66
N TYR A 5 -12.77 11.92 12.34
CA TYR A 5 -12.94 10.47 12.18
C TYR A 5 -12.02 9.90 11.08
N HIS A 6 -11.97 10.55 9.91
CA HIS A 6 -11.06 10.14 8.84
C HIS A 6 -9.58 10.25 9.25
N ALA A 7 -9.21 11.33 9.95
CA ALA A 7 -7.85 11.50 10.46
C ALA A 7 -7.47 10.36 11.44
N CYS A 8 -8.37 9.98 12.35
CA CYS A 8 -8.14 8.85 13.26
C CYS A 8 -7.98 7.52 12.50
N ARG A 9 -8.81 7.25 11.49
CA ARG A 9 -8.68 6.04 10.67
C ARG A 9 -7.36 5.99 9.91
N LEU A 10 -6.93 7.11 9.34
CA LEU A 10 -5.66 7.18 8.63
C LEU A 10 -4.47 7.01 9.58
N ALA A 11 -4.50 7.66 10.74
CA ALA A 11 -3.48 7.48 11.77
C ALA A 11 -3.35 6.03 12.21
N TYR A 12 -4.48 5.34 12.41
CA TYR A 12 -4.51 3.90 12.72
C TYR A 12 -3.80 3.07 11.64
N TRP A 13 -4.17 3.25 10.37
CA TRP A 13 -3.56 2.47 9.28
C TRP A 13 -2.08 2.79 9.08
N LEU A 14 -1.68 4.06 9.25
CA LEU A 14 -0.27 4.44 9.20
C LEU A 14 0.54 3.77 10.32
N SER A 15 -0.01 3.69 11.54
CA SER A 15 0.61 2.95 12.64
C SER A 15 0.73 1.46 12.31
N VAL A 16 -0.34 0.82 11.83
CA VAL A 16 -0.31 -0.60 11.44
C VAL A 16 0.77 -0.86 10.40
N ILE A 17 0.87 0.00 9.37
CA ILE A 17 1.87 -0.15 8.30
C ILE A 17 3.28 0.06 8.83
N ALA A 18 3.50 1.05 9.70
CA ALA A 18 4.82 1.34 10.28
C ALA A 18 5.34 0.21 11.18
N ASP A 19 4.45 -0.53 11.83
CA ASP A 19 4.81 -1.64 12.72
C ASP A 19 5.13 -2.94 11.98
N ILE A 20 4.80 -3.04 10.67
CA ILE A 20 5.07 -4.24 9.89
C ILE A 20 6.58 -4.42 9.68
N LYS A 21 7.10 -5.55 10.16
CA LYS A 21 8.49 -5.95 9.96
C LYS A 21 8.58 -6.87 8.75
N LEU A 22 9.17 -6.36 7.67
CA LEU A 22 9.43 -7.19 6.50
C LEU A 22 10.55 -8.19 6.78
N GLN A 23 10.36 -9.41 6.32
CA GLN A 23 11.35 -10.46 6.45
C GLN A 23 12.36 -10.44 5.30
N GLY A 24 13.58 -10.91 5.58
CA GLY A 24 14.65 -11.15 4.63
C GLY A 24 15.23 -12.54 4.79
N LYS A 25 15.75 -13.14 3.70
CA LYS A 25 16.45 -14.44 3.76
C LYS A 25 17.78 -14.37 3.03
N VAL A 26 18.76 -15.07 3.57
CA VAL A 26 20.04 -15.42 2.93
C VAL A 26 20.33 -16.89 3.26
N SER A 27 19.51 -17.78 2.74
CA SER A 27 19.57 -19.23 3.10
C SER A 27 19.85 -20.12 1.88
N GLY A 28 20.29 -19.53 0.77
CA GLY A 28 20.59 -20.25 -0.47
C GLY A 28 19.35 -20.61 -1.29
N ALA A 29 19.58 -21.37 -2.37
CA ALA A 29 18.58 -21.66 -3.39
C ALA A 29 17.39 -22.50 -2.88
N THR A 30 17.59 -23.33 -1.87
CA THR A 30 16.57 -24.22 -1.30
C THR A 30 16.21 -23.89 0.15
N GLY A 31 16.77 -22.81 0.70
CA GLY A 31 16.57 -22.44 2.09
C GLY A 31 17.35 -23.29 3.11
N SER A 32 18.21 -24.19 2.66
CA SER A 32 18.90 -25.16 3.52
C SER A 32 20.23 -24.68 4.09
N MET A 33 20.76 -23.56 3.60
CA MET A 33 22.13 -23.06 3.94
C MET A 33 23.26 -24.07 3.65
N ALA A 34 23.00 -25.16 2.93
CA ALA A 34 23.91 -26.30 2.79
C ALA A 34 25.27 -25.95 2.13
N SER A 35 25.35 -24.87 1.36
CA SER A 35 26.60 -24.42 0.72
C SER A 35 27.53 -23.62 1.65
N PHE A 36 27.02 -23.01 2.72
CA PHE A 36 27.81 -22.13 3.57
C PHE A 36 28.90 -22.89 4.40
N PRO A 37 28.62 -24.06 5.03
CA PRO A 37 29.62 -24.83 5.71
C PRO A 37 30.78 -25.29 4.82
N MET A 38 30.55 -25.36 3.50
CA MET A 38 31.63 -25.70 2.56
C MET A 38 32.65 -24.56 2.38
N ILE A 39 32.27 -23.33 2.74
CA ILE A 39 33.18 -22.15 2.70
C ILE A 39 33.98 -22.10 3.99
N SER A 40 33.34 -22.27 5.13
CA SER A 40 33.98 -22.38 6.44
C SER A 40 33.09 -23.19 7.38
N GLY A 41 33.64 -24.28 7.93
CA GLY A 41 32.93 -25.14 8.87
C GLY A 41 32.83 -24.59 10.30
N ASP A 42 33.67 -23.61 10.65
CA ASP A 42 33.79 -23.08 12.01
C ASP A 42 32.89 -21.85 12.28
N VAL A 43 32.10 -21.42 11.26
CA VAL A 43 31.24 -20.25 11.36
C VAL A 43 29.82 -20.70 11.70
N ASP A 44 29.20 -20.03 12.69
CA ASP A 44 27.75 -20.11 12.94
C ASP A 44 26.99 -19.30 11.88
N TRP A 45 26.80 -19.93 10.71
CA TRP A 45 26.15 -19.27 9.56
C TRP A 45 24.73 -18.77 9.85
N PRO A 46 23.87 -19.50 10.56
CA PRO A 46 22.56 -18.99 10.96
C PRO A 46 22.64 -17.66 11.71
N GLN A 47 23.58 -17.52 12.63
CA GLN A 47 23.79 -16.31 13.40
C GLN A 47 24.32 -15.16 12.53
N GLU A 48 25.36 -15.41 11.75
CA GLU A 48 25.99 -14.39 10.90
C GLU A 48 25.04 -13.89 9.80
N LEU A 49 24.31 -14.82 9.15
CA LEU A 49 23.33 -14.44 8.13
C LEU A 49 22.15 -13.68 8.73
N SER A 50 21.75 -14.02 9.95
CA SER A 50 20.70 -13.27 10.68
C SER A 50 21.15 -11.85 11.00
N LYS A 51 22.40 -11.68 11.43
CA LYS A 51 22.99 -10.36 11.68
C LYS A 51 23.00 -9.52 10.41
N PHE A 52 23.50 -10.08 9.31
CA PHE A 52 23.52 -9.42 8.02
C PHE A 52 22.12 -8.96 7.56
N VAL A 53 21.10 -9.81 7.71
CA VAL A 53 19.71 -9.46 7.35
C VAL A 53 19.19 -8.30 8.20
N ARG A 54 19.51 -8.28 9.52
CA ARG A 54 19.12 -7.16 10.40
C ARG A 54 19.83 -5.86 10.05
N GLU A 55 21.11 -5.94 9.65
CA GLU A 55 21.88 -4.76 9.20
C GLU A 55 21.25 -4.11 7.95
N LEU A 56 20.55 -4.90 7.12
CA LEU A 56 19.76 -4.41 5.99
C LEU A 56 18.38 -3.87 6.37
N GLY A 57 18.00 -3.93 7.65
CA GLY A 57 16.71 -3.43 8.15
C GLY A 57 15.56 -4.42 8.05
N PHE A 58 15.84 -5.73 7.83
CA PHE A 58 14.82 -6.79 7.74
C PHE A 58 14.86 -7.72 8.95
N GLU A 59 13.75 -8.41 9.22
CA GLU A 59 13.72 -9.52 10.17
C GLU A 59 14.20 -10.81 9.49
N PRO A 60 15.17 -11.55 10.08
CA PRO A 60 15.70 -12.75 9.45
C PRO A 60 14.69 -13.90 9.48
N ALA A 61 14.47 -14.50 8.32
CA ALA A 61 13.74 -15.76 8.18
C ALA A 61 14.74 -16.92 8.05
N LEU A 62 14.91 -17.69 9.13
CA LEU A 62 15.88 -18.79 9.17
C LEU A 62 15.37 -20.04 8.46
N ILE A 63 14.10 -20.35 8.59
CA ILE A 63 13.46 -21.52 7.97
C ILE A 63 12.63 -21.04 6.79
N THR A 64 13.08 -21.35 5.60
CA THR A 64 12.44 -20.94 4.36
C THR A 64 12.49 -22.08 3.33
N THR A 65 11.74 -21.92 2.27
CA THR A 65 11.91 -22.67 1.02
C THR A 65 12.84 -21.89 0.08
N GLN A 66 12.73 -22.08 -1.21
CA GLN A 66 13.40 -21.21 -2.19
C GLN A 66 12.99 -19.74 -2.03
N ILE A 67 11.77 -19.49 -1.57
CA ILE A 67 11.22 -18.14 -1.36
C ILE A 67 11.03 -17.86 0.14
N LEU A 68 10.92 -16.57 0.46
CA LEU A 68 10.49 -16.12 1.78
C LEU A 68 9.03 -16.52 2.05
N PRO A 69 8.67 -16.80 3.32
CA PRO A 69 7.27 -16.76 3.71
C PRO A 69 6.64 -15.43 3.29
N PRO A 70 5.49 -15.46 2.61
CA PRO A 70 4.93 -14.25 2.02
C PRO A 70 4.17 -13.37 3.02
N ASP A 71 4.03 -13.83 4.28
CA ASP A 71 3.09 -13.28 5.26
C ASP A 71 3.30 -11.79 5.54
N SER A 72 4.53 -11.36 5.79
CA SER A 72 4.82 -9.94 6.06
C SER A 72 4.56 -9.04 4.85
N MET A 73 4.87 -9.53 3.65
CA MET A 73 4.55 -8.82 2.41
C MET A 73 3.04 -8.77 2.17
N ALA A 74 2.34 -9.88 2.37
CA ALA A 74 0.88 -9.95 2.25
C ALA A 74 0.20 -9.00 3.24
N GLN A 75 0.67 -8.96 4.48
CA GLN A 75 0.18 -8.03 5.50
C GLN A 75 0.38 -6.58 5.07
N LEU A 76 1.56 -6.22 4.56
CA LEU A 76 1.84 -4.86 4.07
C LEU A 76 0.89 -4.46 2.94
N LEU A 77 0.77 -5.31 1.90
CA LEU A 77 -0.07 -5.01 0.75
C LEU A 77 -1.56 -4.91 1.12
N THR A 78 -2.04 -5.79 2.01
CA THR A 78 -3.41 -5.72 2.53
C THR A 78 -3.63 -4.44 3.34
N SER A 79 -2.69 -4.07 4.21
CA SER A 79 -2.82 -2.86 5.03
C SER A 79 -2.85 -1.59 4.19
N ILE A 80 -2.03 -1.50 3.13
CA ILE A 80 -2.09 -0.40 2.15
C ILE A 80 -3.45 -0.40 1.43
N GLY A 81 -3.96 -1.57 1.05
CA GLY A 81 -5.29 -1.71 0.44
C GLY A 81 -6.41 -1.20 1.36
N LEU A 82 -6.38 -1.57 2.64
CA LEU A 82 -7.37 -1.14 3.64
C LEU A 82 -7.25 0.35 3.97
N MET A 83 -6.03 0.90 4.05
CA MET A 83 -5.80 2.35 4.14
C MET A 83 -6.40 3.07 2.94
N SER A 84 -6.25 2.51 1.74
CA SER A 84 -6.85 3.09 0.52
C SER A 84 -8.38 3.14 0.60
N GLN A 85 -9.05 2.15 1.23
CA GLN A 85 -10.50 2.20 1.46
C GLN A 85 -10.88 3.37 2.40
N ALA A 86 -10.08 3.66 3.42
CA ALA A 86 -10.30 4.82 4.28
C ALA A 86 -10.14 6.15 3.52
N LEU A 87 -9.18 6.23 2.60
CA LEU A 87 -8.97 7.39 1.72
C LEU A 87 -10.08 7.55 0.68
N ILE A 88 -10.61 6.45 0.13
CA ILE A 88 -11.77 6.47 -0.77
C ILE A 88 -12.99 7.06 -0.04
N ASN A 89 -13.25 6.60 1.18
CA ASN A 89 -14.34 7.13 1.97
C ASN A 89 -14.18 8.65 2.24
N LEU A 90 -12.97 9.10 2.58
CA LEU A 90 -12.68 10.53 2.70
C LEU A 90 -12.97 11.30 1.39
N ALA A 91 -12.54 10.75 0.24
CA ALA A 91 -12.78 11.37 -1.05
C ALA A 91 -14.29 11.54 -1.35
N GLN A 92 -15.07 10.50 -1.05
CA GLN A 92 -16.52 10.50 -1.23
C GLN A 92 -17.22 11.50 -0.31
N ASP A 93 -16.84 11.57 0.96
CA ASP A 93 -17.42 12.51 1.91
C ASP A 93 -17.06 13.96 1.53
N LEU A 94 -15.83 14.25 1.12
CA LEU A 94 -15.44 15.57 0.60
C LEU A 94 -16.20 15.93 -0.67
N TRP A 95 -16.46 14.97 -1.55
CA TRP A 95 -17.29 15.18 -2.73
C TRP A 95 -18.71 15.59 -2.35
N ILE A 96 -19.31 14.89 -1.36
CA ILE A 96 -20.65 15.20 -0.83
C ILE A 96 -20.66 16.58 -0.15
N TYR A 97 -19.66 16.89 0.69
CA TYR A 97 -19.57 18.20 1.36
C TYR A 97 -19.40 19.34 0.39
N ASN A 98 -18.65 19.16 -0.68
CA ASN A 98 -18.55 20.15 -1.76
C ASN A 98 -19.89 20.33 -2.49
N MET A 99 -20.65 19.25 -2.73
CA MET A 99 -21.98 19.31 -3.32
C MET A 99 -22.98 20.06 -2.43
N LEU A 100 -22.88 19.86 -1.11
CA LEU A 100 -23.77 20.50 -0.13
C LEU A 100 -23.34 21.93 0.24
N GLY A 101 -22.20 22.41 -0.28
CA GLY A 101 -21.67 23.75 0.00
C GLY A 101 -20.93 23.90 1.33
N TYR A 102 -20.69 22.82 2.08
CA TYR A 102 -19.95 22.88 3.34
C TYR A 102 -18.44 23.11 3.13
N VAL A 103 -17.92 22.72 2.00
CA VAL A 103 -16.55 22.99 1.57
C VAL A 103 -16.53 23.47 0.13
N HIS A 104 -15.59 24.36 -0.17
CA HIS A 104 -15.34 24.85 -1.52
C HIS A 104 -13.95 24.42 -1.98
N ILE A 105 -13.90 23.55 -2.98
CA ILE A 105 -12.64 23.06 -3.53
C ILE A 105 -12.15 24.06 -4.56
N ARG A 106 -11.00 24.71 -4.28
CA ARG A 106 -10.35 25.60 -5.23
C ARG A 106 -9.71 24.77 -6.34
N GLY A 107 -10.20 24.89 -7.55
CA GLY A 107 -9.66 24.20 -8.71
C GLY A 107 -10.15 24.85 -10.01
N ARG A 108 -9.54 24.46 -11.13
CA ARG A 108 -10.08 24.85 -12.44
C ARG A 108 -11.41 24.12 -12.63
N PRO A 109 -12.54 24.84 -12.79
CA PRO A 109 -13.78 24.19 -13.12
C PRO A 109 -13.62 23.52 -14.50
N ILE A 110 -13.57 22.19 -14.52
CA ILE A 110 -13.65 21.45 -15.76
C ILE A 110 -15.13 21.27 -16.05
N GLY A 111 -15.68 22.20 -16.81
CA GLY A 111 -17.06 22.14 -17.31
C GLY A 111 -17.20 20.96 -18.27
N SER A 112 -18.37 20.34 -18.27
CA SER A 112 -18.76 19.43 -19.33
C SER A 112 -18.96 20.21 -20.63
N SER A 113 -18.51 19.71 -21.78
CA SER A 113 -18.82 20.30 -23.10
C SER A 113 -20.32 20.33 -23.38
N THR A 114 -21.10 19.46 -22.75
CA THR A 114 -22.55 19.32 -22.87
C THR A 114 -23.33 20.16 -21.83
N MET A 115 -22.69 20.41 -20.66
CA MET A 115 -23.29 21.15 -19.54
C MET A 115 -22.27 22.13 -18.96
N PRO A 116 -22.12 23.33 -19.59
CA PRO A 116 -21.05 24.29 -19.22
C PRO A 116 -21.17 24.86 -17.80
N HIS A 117 -22.34 24.77 -17.18
CA HIS A 117 -22.59 25.21 -15.80
C HIS A 117 -22.27 24.13 -14.73
N LYS A 118 -21.96 22.90 -15.17
CA LYS A 118 -21.61 21.78 -14.24
C LYS A 118 -20.14 21.84 -13.90
N VAL A 119 -19.84 22.12 -12.63
CA VAL A 119 -18.48 22.01 -12.05
C VAL A 119 -18.34 20.66 -11.40
N ASN A 120 -17.41 19.85 -11.92
CA ASN A 120 -17.11 18.53 -11.34
C ASN A 120 -15.84 18.63 -10.48
N PRO A 121 -15.82 18.03 -9.27
CA PRO A 121 -14.61 17.91 -8.44
C PRO A 121 -13.72 16.77 -8.97
N VAL A 122 -13.19 16.94 -10.19
CA VAL A 122 -12.46 15.91 -10.96
C VAL A 122 -11.28 15.33 -10.19
N ASP A 123 -10.62 16.14 -9.35
CA ASP A 123 -9.50 15.67 -8.55
C ASP A 123 -9.93 14.65 -7.49
N LEU A 124 -11.12 14.78 -6.90
CA LEU A 124 -11.69 13.78 -5.98
C LEU A 124 -12.06 12.50 -6.71
N GLU A 125 -12.73 12.61 -7.85
CA GLU A 125 -13.11 11.46 -8.68
C GLU A 125 -11.87 10.71 -9.20
N ASN A 126 -10.84 11.45 -9.60
CA ASN A 126 -9.55 10.88 -10.01
C ASN A 126 -8.83 10.19 -8.84
N ALA A 127 -8.85 10.81 -7.65
CA ALA A 127 -8.30 10.18 -6.44
C ALA A 127 -9.01 8.87 -6.13
N GLU A 128 -10.35 8.88 -6.13
CA GLU A 128 -11.18 7.71 -5.88
C GLU A 128 -10.88 6.58 -6.87
N GLY A 129 -10.85 6.87 -8.17
CA GLY A 129 -10.55 5.89 -9.22
C GLY A 129 -9.17 5.25 -9.06
N ASN A 130 -8.14 6.04 -8.81
CA ASN A 130 -6.78 5.55 -8.59
C ASN A 130 -6.69 4.70 -7.31
N LEU A 131 -7.28 5.13 -6.21
CA LEU A 131 -7.28 4.37 -4.94
C LEU A 131 -8.03 3.04 -5.07
N LYS A 132 -9.17 3.01 -5.76
CA LYS A 132 -9.92 1.78 -6.06
C LYS A 132 -9.08 0.80 -6.87
N LEU A 133 -8.45 1.25 -7.94
CA LEU A 133 -7.62 0.40 -8.77
C LEU A 133 -6.38 -0.09 -8.02
N GLY A 134 -5.67 0.81 -7.35
CA GLY A 134 -4.47 0.47 -6.57
C GLY A 134 -4.77 -0.53 -5.46
N SER A 135 -5.82 -0.32 -4.67
CA SER A 135 -6.22 -1.25 -3.61
C SER A 135 -6.61 -2.62 -4.16
N SER A 136 -7.35 -2.68 -5.27
CA SER A 136 -7.75 -3.94 -5.88
C SER A 136 -6.54 -4.76 -6.34
N ILE A 137 -5.56 -4.12 -6.98
CA ILE A 137 -4.31 -4.77 -7.41
C ILE A 137 -3.54 -5.30 -6.19
N LEU A 138 -3.33 -4.47 -5.16
CA LEU A 138 -2.52 -4.85 -3.99
C LEU A 138 -3.18 -5.95 -3.16
N MET A 139 -4.49 -5.89 -2.97
CA MET A 139 -5.23 -6.92 -2.23
C MET A 139 -5.25 -8.26 -2.98
N GLU A 140 -5.40 -8.25 -4.30
CA GLU A 140 -5.32 -9.48 -5.10
C GLU A 140 -3.92 -10.09 -5.06
N ILE A 141 -2.86 -9.28 -5.19
CA ILE A 141 -1.48 -9.75 -5.03
C ILE A 141 -1.27 -10.36 -3.65
N SER A 142 -1.71 -9.67 -2.59
CA SER A 142 -1.62 -10.15 -1.22
C SER A 142 -2.26 -11.52 -1.05
N ARG A 143 -3.46 -11.72 -1.58
CA ARG A 143 -4.19 -12.98 -1.53
C ARG A 143 -3.46 -14.09 -2.28
N HIS A 144 -2.96 -13.79 -3.46
CA HIS A 144 -2.35 -14.77 -4.36
C HIS A 144 -0.99 -15.27 -3.85
N ILE A 145 -0.14 -14.38 -3.34
CA ILE A 145 1.23 -14.75 -2.94
C ILE A 145 1.29 -15.66 -1.71
N GLN A 146 0.20 -15.79 -0.94
CA GLN A 146 0.14 -16.63 0.25
C GLN A 146 0.08 -18.12 -0.07
N VAL A 147 -0.23 -18.49 -1.31
CA VAL A 147 -0.33 -19.88 -1.74
C VAL A 147 0.79 -20.19 -2.71
N SER A 148 1.64 -21.16 -2.36
CA SER A 148 2.74 -21.63 -3.19
C SER A 148 2.80 -23.14 -3.18
N ARG A 149 3.58 -23.72 -4.09
CA ARG A 149 3.76 -25.19 -4.23
C ARG A 149 5.17 -25.56 -3.85
N LEU A 150 5.31 -26.51 -2.91
CA LEU A 150 6.61 -27.09 -2.51
C LEU A 150 7.65 -25.97 -2.27
N GLN A 151 8.73 -25.95 -3.04
CA GLN A 151 9.79 -24.96 -2.92
C GLN A 151 9.40 -23.60 -3.49
N ARG A 152 8.65 -23.58 -4.58
CA ARG A 152 8.22 -22.37 -5.25
C ARG A 152 7.18 -22.62 -6.34
N ASP A 153 6.16 -21.78 -6.39
CA ASP A 153 5.28 -21.62 -7.54
C ASP A 153 5.71 -20.37 -8.34
N LEU A 154 5.99 -20.54 -9.65
CA LEU A 154 6.44 -19.42 -10.48
C LEU A 154 5.32 -18.41 -10.84
N SER A 155 4.05 -18.74 -10.59
CA SER A 155 2.93 -17.82 -10.80
C SER A 155 3.08 -16.54 -9.94
N ASP A 156 3.74 -16.63 -8.80
CA ASP A 156 4.04 -15.49 -7.92
C ASP A 156 4.83 -14.39 -8.63
N SER A 157 5.77 -14.77 -9.51
CA SER A 157 6.63 -13.80 -10.19
C SER A 157 5.84 -12.94 -11.19
N THR A 158 4.84 -13.50 -11.84
CA THR A 158 3.95 -12.74 -12.74
C THR A 158 3.12 -11.74 -11.95
N ILE A 159 2.57 -12.18 -10.82
CA ILE A 159 1.71 -11.37 -9.96
C ILE A 159 2.50 -10.25 -9.28
N LYS A 160 3.65 -10.56 -8.67
CA LYS A 160 4.49 -9.60 -7.93
C LYS A 160 5.00 -8.44 -8.79
N ARG A 161 5.14 -8.61 -10.09
CA ARG A 161 5.53 -7.52 -11.02
C ARG A 161 4.56 -6.35 -11.02
N ASN A 162 3.32 -6.55 -10.57
CA ASN A 162 2.29 -5.53 -10.52
C ASN A 162 2.24 -4.77 -9.17
N ILE A 163 3.09 -5.10 -8.20
CA ILE A 163 3.16 -4.37 -6.92
C ILE A 163 3.43 -2.88 -7.16
N GLY A 164 4.42 -2.57 -7.99
CA GLY A 164 4.76 -1.17 -8.33
C GLY A 164 3.60 -0.42 -8.99
N LEU A 165 2.84 -1.09 -9.84
CA LEU A 165 1.64 -0.51 -10.47
C LEU A 165 0.58 -0.18 -9.41
N GLY A 166 0.27 -1.13 -8.52
CA GLY A 166 -0.70 -0.92 -7.43
C GLY A 166 -0.30 0.23 -6.51
N ILE A 167 0.96 0.25 -6.06
CA ILE A 167 1.50 1.34 -5.22
C ILE A 167 1.47 2.67 -5.98
N GLY A 168 1.82 2.69 -7.26
CA GLY A 168 1.78 3.88 -8.10
C GLY A 168 0.39 4.52 -8.16
N HIS A 169 -0.66 3.72 -8.33
CA HIS A 169 -2.05 4.20 -8.28
C HIS A 169 -2.41 4.73 -6.90
N VAL A 170 -2.04 4.07 -5.81
CA VAL A 170 -2.28 4.58 -4.45
C VAL A 170 -1.60 5.94 -4.24
N ILE A 171 -0.33 6.09 -4.65
CA ILE A 171 0.41 7.35 -4.55
C ILE A 171 -0.27 8.46 -5.36
N LEU A 172 -0.74 8.17 -6.56
CA LEU A 172 -1.46 9.15 -7.39
C LEU A 172 -2.76 9.60 -6.70
N GLY A 173 -3.54 8.66 -6.16
CA GLY A 173 -4.76 8.97 -5.42
C GLY A 173 -4.49 9.84 -4.18
N VAL A 174 -3.47 9.48 -3.39
CA VAL A 174 -3.06 10.27 -2.21
C VAL A 174 -2.63 11.69 -2.61
N ARG A 175 -1.84 11.83 -3.68
CA ARG A 175 -1.41 13.15 -4.17
C ARG A 175 -2.59 14.03 -4.60
N ARG A 176 -3.59 13.46 -5.27
CA ARG A 176 -4.80 14.18 -5.65
C ARG A 176 -5.62 14.63 -4.44
N LEU A 177 -5.84 13.73 -3.46
CA LEU A 177 -6.50 14.09 -2.21
C LEU A 177 -5.75 15.18 -1.46
N ASN A 178 -4.43 15.09 -1.35
CA ASN A 178 -3.64 16.12 -0.68
C ASN A 178 -3.75 17.48 -1.38
N ALA A 179 -3.77 17.52 -2.71
CA ALA A 179 -3.98 18.76 -3.47
C ALA A 179 -5.36 19.36 -3.19
N VAL A 180 -6.41 18.54 -3.11
CA VAL A 180 -7.76 19.00 -2.75
C VAL A 180 -7.78 19.56 -1.33
N LEU A 181 -7.27 18.81 -0.34
CA LEU A 181 -7.24 19.24 1.06
C LEU A 181 -6.47 20.56 1.27
N SER A 182 -5.38 20.75 0.51
CA SER A 182 -4.58 21.97 0.58
C SER A 182 -5.24 23.17 -0.12
N GLY A 183 -6.19 22.93 -1.01
CA GLY A 183 -6.86 23.96 -1.82
C GLY A 183 -8.33 24.13 -1.48
N MET A 184 -8.85 23.55 -0.40
CA MET A 184 -10.25 23.72 -0.02
C MET A 184 -10.43 24.80 1.06
N ASP A 185 -11.56 25.49 0.99
CA ASP A 185 -12.06 26.36 2.04
C ASP A 185 -13.29 25.73 2.70
N VAL A 186 -13.46 26.00 3.99
CA VAL A 186 -14.64 25.56 4.76
C VAL A 186 -15.61 26.74 4.86
N ASP A 187 -16.88 26.52 4.58
CA ASP A 187 -17.91 27.51 4.84
C ASP A 187 -18.28 27.50 6.31
N GLU A 188 -17.89 28.56 7.05
CA GLU A 188 -18.17 28.70 8.48
C GLU A 188 -19.62 29.06 8.78
N GLY A 189 -20.41 29.38 7.77
CA GLY A 189 -21.82 29.79 7.89
C GLY A 189 -22.83 28.74 7.47
N ALA A 190 -22.36 27.56 7.01
CA ALA A 190 -23.22 26.49 6.52
C ALA A 190 -23.66 25.48 7.60
#